data_aff749ea92544b58fbfc0208af266714
#
_entry.id   aff749ea92544b58fbfc0208af266714
#
_cell.length_a   1.000
_cell.length_b   1.000
_cell.length_c   1.000
_cell.angle_alpha   90.00
_cell.angle_beta   90.00
_cell.angle_gamma   90.00
#
_symmetry.space_group_name_H-M   'P 1'
#
loop_
_entity.id
_entity.type
_entity.pdbx_description
1 polymer ?
#
loop_
_entity_poly.entity_id
_entity_poly.type
_entity_poly.pdbx_seq_one_letter_code
_entity_poly.pdbx_strand_id
1 'polypeptide(L)'
;YPQTSRNELIVDLQAETDQLTHVNLTNHNYWNLSGVGSGKIHDHVLQIEADHSLAVDEGLIPTGELLEVQGTPLDFRTPRAMGAQIEKNDLEPNGYDHCFVLNGKGRRQSLAAAVTDPASGRVMKIFTDQPSLQFYTGNFLSGSEADGGNEYQTAFCLETQHFPNSPNNDAFPSTLLHPGKRYHHVTVHAFSAE
;
A
#
# COMPACT_ATOMS: atom_id res chain seq x y z
N TYR A 1 -12.15 9.88 12.52
CA TYR A 1 -11.76 10.38 11.17
C TYR A 1 -12.79 11.41 10.74
N PRO A 2 -12.40 12.67 10.42
CA PRO A 2 -13.37 13.64 9.92
C PRO A 2 -13.81 13.21 8.51
N GLN A 3 -15.11 12.99 8.34
CA GLN A 3 -15.72 12.89 7.03
C GLN A 3 -15.70 14.30 6.42
N THR A 4 -14.93 14.49 5.36
CA THR A 4 -14.92 15.76 4.64
C THR A 4 -16.12 15.81 3.68
N SER A 5 -16.58 17.02 3.32
CA SER A 5 -17.60 17.22 2.27
C SER A 5 -17.12 16.80 0.87
N ARG A 6 -15.92 16.21 0.77
CA ARG A 6 -15.23 15.83 -0.48
C ARG A 6 -15.16 14.33 -0.72
N ASN A 7 -15.86 13.50 0.08
CA ASN A 7 -15.73 12.04 0.04
C ASN A 7 -14.27 11.57 0.25
N GLU A 8 -13.62 12.08 1.27
CA GLU A 8 -12.24 11.76 1.61
C GLU A 8 -12.16 11.11 2.98
N LEU A 9 -11.34 10.06 3.12
CA LEU A 9 -10.86 9.55 4.39
C LEU A 9 -9.43 10.05 4.58
N ILE A 10 -9.20 10.88 5.60
CA ILE A 10 -7.88 11.40 5.94
C ILE A 10 -7.32 10.61 7.11
N VAL A 11 -6.16 10.01 6.91
CA VAL A 11 -5.35 9.33 7.94
C VAL A 11 -4.19 10.25 8.28
N ASP A 12 -4.24 10.84 9.47
CA ASP A 12 -3.21 11.75 10.01
C ASP A 12 -2.51 11.02 11.16
N LEU A 13 -1.25 10.62 10.95
CA LEU A 13 -0.44 9.85 11.89
C LEU A 13 0.62 10.75 12.51
N GLN A 14 0.62 10.80 13.84
CA GLN A 14 1.53 11.63 14.61
C GLN A 14 2.12 10.84 15.77
N ALA A 15 3.42 11.06 16.04
CA ALA A 15 4.10 10.50 17.20
C ALA A 15 5.17 11.44 17.72
N GLU A 16 5.44 11.35 19.01
CA GLU A 16 6.53 12.00 19.72
C GLU A 16 7.22 10.96 20.64
N THR A 17 8.44 11.22 21.03
CA THR A 17 9.22 10.31 21.86
C THR A 17 10.05 11.05 22.91
N ASP A 18 10.31 10.43 24.05
CA ASP A 18 11.23 10.88 25.08
C ASP A 18 12.64 10.28 24.93
N GLN A 19 12.79 9.24 24.09
CA GLN A 19 14.05 8.59 23.77
C GLN A 19 14.19 8.36 22.26
N LEU A 20 15.42 8.25 21.77
CA LEU A 20 15.68 7.91 20.37
C LEU A 20 15.03 6.55 20.03
N THR A 21 14.19 6.53 19.01
CA THR A 21 13.50 5.31 18.56
C THR A 21 13.22 5.33 17.08
N HIS A 22 12.85 4.18 16.50
CA HIS A 22 12.33 4.08 15.16
C HIS A 22 10.80 4.16 15.16
N VAL A 23 10.23 4.90 14.20
CA VAL A 23 8.77 5.01 13.99
C VAL A 23 8.47 4.86 12.51
N ASN A 24 7.62 3.89 12.18
CA ASN A 24 7.08 3.69 10.82
C ASN A 24 5.63 3.24 10.96
N LEU A 25 4.71 4.19 10.94
CA LEU A 25 3.28 3.95 11.11
C LEU A 25 2.61 3.87 9.75
N THR A 26 1.67 2.94 9.61
CA THR A 26 0.81 2.81 8.43
C THR A 26 -0.64 2.58 8.83
N ASN A 27 -1.53 2.60 7.83
CA ASN A 27 -2.93 2.21 7.96
C ASN A 27 -3.15 0.94 7.13
N HIS A 28 -3.52 -0.16 7.79
CA HIS A 28 -3.68 -1.48 7.19
C HIS A 28 -5.16 -1.82 6.92
N ASN A 29 -5.87 -0.94 6.23
CA ASN A 29 -7.24 -1.20 5.84
C ASN A 29 -7.31 -2.22 4.70
N TYR A 30 -8.23 -3.17 4.85
CA TYR A 30 -8.62 -4.10 3.80
C TYR A 30 -9.76 -3.51 2.97
N TRP A 31 -9.55 -3.40 1.65
CA TRP A 31 -10.47 -2.77 0.72
C TRP A 31 -11.05 -3.77 -0.26
N ASN A 32 -12.33 -3.63 -0.57
CA ASN A 32 -12.98 -4.19 -1.75
C ASN A 32 -14.03 -3.18 -2.23
N LEU A 33 -13.79 -2.55 -3.37
CA LEU A 33 -14.67 -1.48 -3.88
C LEU A 33 -16.01 -2.02 -4.40
N SER A 34 -16.11 -3.32 -4.71
CA SER A 34 -17.39 -3.97 -5.01
C SER A 34 -18.26 -4.20 -3.76
N GLY A 35 -17.65 -4.16 -2.57
CA GLY A 35 -18.29 -4.34 -1.26
C GLY A 35 -17.91 -5.65 -0.58
N VAL A 36 -18.21 -5.74 0.72
CA VAL A 36 -17.97 -6.95 1.52
C VAL A 36 -18.77 -8.12 0.96
N GLY A 37 -18.13 -9.27 0.78
CA GLY A 37 -18.78 -10.50 0.29
C GLY A 37 -19.00 -10.53 -1.23
N SER A 38 -18.49 -9.56 -2.00
CA SER A 38 -18.63 -9.52 -3.46
C SER A 38 -17.68 -10.46 -4.21
N GLY A 39 -16.82 -11.21 -3.50
CA GLY A 39 -15.86 -12.12 -4.08
C GLY A 39 -14.45 -11.50 -4.22
N LYS A 40 -13.65 -12.04 -5.15
CA LYS A 40 -12.25 -11.69 -5.33
C LYS A 40 -12.06 -10.31 -5.95
N ILE A 41 -10.93 -9.67 -5.59
CA ILE A 41 -10.56 -8.32 -6.05
C ILE A 41 -9.87 -8.32 -7.43
N HIS A 42 -9.85 -9.43 -8.14
CA HIS A 42 -9.06 -9.63 -9.36
C HIS A 42 -9.42 -8.66 -10.49
N ASP A 43 -10.69 -8.25 -10.60
CA ASP A 43 -11.18 -7.35 -11.65
C ASP A 43 -10.96 -5.86 -11.31
N HIS A 44 -10.57 -5.54 -10.07
CA HIS A 44 -10.22 -4.17 -9.72
C HIS A 44 -9.00 -3.72 -10.54
N VAL A 45 -9.09 -2.55 -11.15
CA VAL A 45 -8.04 -1.96 -11.96
C VAL A 45 -7.19 -1.05 -11.08
N LEU A 46 -5.91 -1.38 -10.94
CA LEU A 46 -4.94 -0.66 -10.12
C LEU A 46 -3.92 0.06 -10.99
N GLN A 47 -3.56 1.27 -10.59
CA GLN A 47 -2.37 2.00 -11.02
C GLN A 47 -1.56 2.41 -9.78
N ILE A 48 -0.22 2.30 -9.85
CA ILE A 48 0.71 2.75 -8.81
C ILE A 48 1.76 3.65 -9.44
N GLU A 49 1.98 4.83 -8.85
CA GLU A 49 2.98 5.81 -9.29
C GLU A 49 4.38 5.43 -8.77
N ALA A 50 4.92 4.33 -9.26
CA ALA A 50 6.22 3.79 -8.86
C ALA A 50 6.93 3.11 -10.03
N ASP A 51 8.22 3.43 -10.22
CA ASP A 51 9.08 2.78 -11.22
C ASP A 51 9.85 1.58 -10.63
N HIS A 52 9.91 1.48 -9.29
CA HIS A 52 10.67 0.45 -8.58
C HIS A 52 9.86 -0.18 -7.45
N SER A 53 10.23 -1.39 -7.10
CA SER A 53 9.85 -2.09 -5.87
C SER A 53 11.09 -2.45 -5.06
N LEU A 54 10.91 -2.76 -3.77
CA LEU A 54 12.00 -3.30 -2.95
C LEU A 54 12.18 -4.78 -3.24
N ALA A 55 13.43 -5.22 -3.47
CA ALA A 55 13.78 -6.63 -3.45
C ALA A 55 13.66 -7.18 -2.02
N VAL A 56 13.17 -8.41 -1.90
CA VAL A 56 13.06 -9.13 -0.63
C VAL A 56 13.81 -10.46 -0.70
N ASP A 57 14.25 -10.96 0.47
CA ASP A 57 14.80 -12.29 0.62
C ASP A 57 13.67 -13.35 0.76
N GLU A 58 14.06 -14.62 1.00
CA GLU A 58 13.13 -15.75 1.21
C GLU A 58 12.19 -15.55 2.43
N GLY A 59 12.56 -14.68 3.36
CA GLY A 59 11.74 -14.29 4.52
C GLY A 59 10.86 -13.08 4.28
N LEU A 60 10.77 -12.58 3.04
CA LEU A 60 10.08 -11.35 2.65
C LEU A 60 10.66 -10.08 3.33
N ILE A 61 11.93 -10.13 3.72
CA ILE A 61 12.64 -8.99 4.32
C ILE A 61 13.35 -8.20 3.22
N PRO A 62 13.16 -6.86 3.12
CA PRO A 62 13.86 -6.04 2.14
C PRO A 62 15.39 -6.13 2.26
N THR A 63 16.05 -6.40 1.12
CA THR A 63 17.51 -6.60 1.02
C THR A 63 18.28 -5.29 0.88
N GLY A 64 17.62 -4.22 0.44
CA GLY A 64 18.23 -2.94 0.10
C GLY A 64 18.29 -2.64 -1.39
N GLU A 65 18.07 -3.65 -2.22
CA GLU A 65 18.05 -3.50 -3.69
C GLU A 65 16.70 -2.96 -4.16
N LEU A 66 16.75 -2.09 -5.18
CA LEU A 66 15.59 -1.58 -5.90
C LEU A 66 15.46 -2.28 -7.25
N LEU A 67 14.32 -2.91 -7.50
CA LEU A 67 14.02 -3.61 -8.75
C LEU A 67 13.12 -2.75 -9.63
N GLU A 68 13.47 -2.59 -10.90
CA GLU A 68 12.59 -1.95 -11.87
C GLU A 68 11.31 -2.79 -12.06
N VAL A 69 10.15 -2.15 -12.00
CA VAL A 69 8.87 -2.84 -12.21
C VAL A 69 8.55 -3.04 -13.69
N GLN A 70 9.21 -2.32 -14.58
CA GLN A 70 8.94 -2.33 -16.02
C GLN A 70 8.99 -3.71 -16.61
N GLY A 71 7.90 -4.15 -17.25
CA GLY A 71 7.80 -5.43 -17.93
C GLY A 71 7.68 -6.65 -17.00
N THR A 72 7.56 -6.44 -15.69
CA THR A 72 7.38 -7.50 -14.68
C THR A 72 5.90 -7.66 -14.29
N PRO A 73 5.54 -8.70 -13.52
CA PRO A 73 4.21 -8.79 -12.91
C PRO A 73 3.86 -7.60 -12.00
N LEU A 74 4.85 -6.85 -11.51
CA LEU A 74 4.68 -5.66 -10.65
C LEU A 74 4.49 -4.36 -11.43
N ASP A 75 4.43 -4.37 -12.77
CA ASP A 75 4.27 -3.16 -13.58
C ASP A 75 2.83 -2.63 -13.54
N PHE A 76 2.51 -1.84 -12.53
CA PHE A 76 1.26 -1.12 -12.36
C PHE A 76 1.35 0.37 -12.73
N ARG A 77 2.36 0.80 -13.46
CA ARG A 77 2.52 2.20 -13.89
C ARG A 77 1.40 2.65 -14.84
N THR A 78 0.78 1.72 -15.53
CA THR A 78 -0.45 1.92 -16.28
C THR A 78 -1.59 1.12 -15.66
N PRO A 79 -2.85 1.60 -15.71
CA PRO A 79 -3.98 0.89 -15.14
C PRO A 79 -4.06 -0.55 -15.63
N ARG A 80 -4.13 -1.51 -14.69
CA ARG A 80 -4.18 -2.95 -14.97
C ARG A 80 -5.01 -3.68 -13.92
N ALA A 81 -5.79 -4.69 -14.35
CA ALA A 81 -6.53 -5.54 -13.43
C ALA A 81 -5.58 -6.26 -12.47
N MET A 82 -5.89 -6.29 -11.16
CA MET A 82 -5.05 -6.90 -10.12
C MET A 82 -4.81 -8.39 -10.42
N GLY A 83 -5.81 -9.11 -10.93
CA GLY A 83 -5.70 -10.52 -11.28
C GLY A 83 -4.91 -10.82 -12.55
N ALA A 84 -4.60 -9.83 -13.41
CA ALA A 84 -4.07 -10.07 -14.76
C ALA A 84 -2.73 -10.84 -14.80
N GLN A 85 -1.90 -10.68 -13.78
CA GLN A 85 -0.61 -11.38 -13.65
C GLN A 85 -0.34 -11.90 -12.23
N ILE A 86 -1.38 -12.02 -11.41
CA ILE A 86 -1.26 -12.38 -9.99
C ILE A 86 -0.58 -13.73 -9.78
N GLU A 87 -0.77 -14.68 -10.72
CA GLU A 87 -0.15 -16.01 -10.67
C GLU A 87 1.29 -16.06 -11.23
N LYS A 88 1.79 -14.92 -11.74
CA LYS A 88 3.13 -14.86 -12.36
C LYS A 88 4.20 -14.27 -11.45
N ASN A 89 3.83 -13.82 -10.26
CA ASN A 89 4.82 -13.45 -9.25
C ASN A 89 5.27 -14.69 -8.46
N ASP A 90 6.45 -14.62 -7.90
CA ASP A 90 7.13 -15.76 -7.27
C ASP A 90 6.74 -15.99 -5.80
N LEU A 91 5.66 -15.37 -5.32
CA LEU A 91 5.22 -15.51 -3.93
C LEU A 91 4.34 -16.77 -3.73
N GLU A 92 4.51 -17.41 -2.58
CA GLU A 92 3.65 -18.50 -2.11
C GLU A 92 3.03 -18.13 -0.73
N PRO A 93 1.69 -18.11 -0.59
CA PRO A 93 0.68 -18.31 -1.65
C PRO A 93 0.69 -17.19 -2.70
N ASN A 94 0.27 -17.52 -3.94
CA ASN A 94 0.22 -16.56 -5.04
C ASN A 94 -0.55 -15.30 -4.67
N GLY A 95 0.01 -14.15 -5.04
CA GLY A 95 -0.58 -12.85 -4.78
C GLY A 95 0.48 -11.76 -4.74
N TYR A 96 0.08 -10.55 -4.44
CA TYR A 96 1.01 -9.45 -4.22
C TYR A 96 1.21 -9.25 -2.73
N ASP A 97 2.45 -8.98 -2.35
CA ASP A 97 2.87 -8.50 -1.02
C ASP A 97 4.20 -7.75 -1.18
N HIS A 98 4.14 -6.63 -1.91
CA HIS A 98 5.32 -5.93 -2.39
C HIS A 98 5.31 -4.47 -2.00
N CYS A 99 6.48 -3.96 -1.62
CA CYS A 99 6.69 -2.55 -1.31
C CYS A 99 7.15 -1.79 -2.55
N PHE A 100 6.34 -0.85 -3.01
CA PHE A 100 6.60 0.02 -4.16
C PHE A 100 7.25 1.33 -3.71
N VAL A 101 8.31 1.75 -4.40
CA VAL A 101 9.01 3.01 -4.17
C VAL A 101 8.32 4.12 -4.96
N LEU A 102 7.62 5.02 -4.26
CA LEU A 102 6.80 6.04 -4.89
C LEU A 102 7.63 7.13 -5.59
N ASN A 103 7.25 7.47 -6.82
CA ASN A 103 7.89 8.53 -7.61
C ASN A 103 7.74 9.92 -6.98
N GLY A 104 6.74 10.13 -6.14
CA GLY A 104 6.48 11.39 -5.41
C GLY A 104 7.56 11.78 -4.39
N LYS A 105 8.43 10.83 -4.00
CA LYS A 105 9.59 11.05 -3.11
C LYS A 105 9.24 11.80 -1.82
N GLY A 106 8.10 11.49 -1.19
CA GLY A 106 7.68 12.14 0.06
C GLY A 106 7.22 13.60 -0.12
N ARG A 107 6.88 14.04 -1.34
CA ARG A 107 6.28 15.36 -1.56
C ARG A 107 4.85 15.35 -1.05
N ARG A 108 4.47 16.42 -0.37
CA ARG A 108 3.14 16.56 0.24
C ARG A 108 2.03 16.25 -0.77
N GLN A 109 1.20 15.25 -0.43
CA GLN A 109 0.00 14.86 -1.17
C GLN A 109 0.23 14.54 -2.67
N SER A 110 1.30 13.80 -2.97
CA SER A 110 1.46 13.21 -4.31
C SER A 110 0.51 12.04 -4.48
N LEU A 111 -0.03 11.87 -5.68
CA LEU A 111 -0.77 10.65 -6.05
C LEU A 111 0.18 9.45 -5.90
N ALA A 112 -0.24 8.45 -5.13
CA ALA A 112 0.49 7.20 -4.93
C ALA A 112 -0.13 6.06 -5.73
N ALA A 113 -1.46 5.93 -5.68
CA ALA A 113 -2.20 4.89 -6.37
C ALA A 113 -3.63 5.34 -6.73
N ALA A 114 -4.19 4.68 -7.72
CA ALA A 114 -5.60 4.75 -8.06
C ALA A 114 -6.17 3.35 -8.28
N VAL A 115 -7.35 3.08 -7.73
CA VAL A 115 -8.09 1.84 -7.93
C VAL A 115 -9.48 2.15 -8.43
N THR A 116 -9.90 1.44 -9.48
CA THR A 116 -11.26 1.47 -10.01
C THR A 116 -11.86 0.08 -9.95
N ASP A 117 -13.09 -0.04 -9.48
CA ASP A 117 -13.92 -1.23 -9.67
C ASP A 117 -14.81 -1.03 -10.90
N PRO A 118 -14.54 -1.71 -12.03
CA PRO A 118 -15.31 -1.52 -13.27
C PRO A 118 -16.78 -1.92 -13.13
N ALA A 119 -17.10 -2.83 -12.20
CA ALA A 119 -18.47 -3.32 -12.03
C ALA A 119 -19.38 -2.29 -11.35
N SER A 120 -18.85 -1.54 -10.37
CA SER A 120 -19.63 -0.54 -9.62
C SER A 120 -19.35 0.91 -10.07
N GLY A 121 -18.28 1.14 -10.83
CA GLY A 121 -17.78 2.47 -11.18
C GLY A 121 -17.12 3.20 -10.00
N ARG A 122 -16.92 2.55 -8.84
CA ARG A 122 -16.28 3.19 -7.69
C ARG A 122 -14.78 3.33 -7.92
N VAL A 123 -14.27 4.49 -7.54
CA VAL A 123 -12.85 4.86 -7.65
C VAL A 123 -12.31 5.29 -6.30
N MET A 124 -11.12 4.82 -5.96
CA MET A 124 -10.34 5.28 -4.81
C MET A 124 -8.98 5.78 -5.29
N LYS A 125 -8.62 7.03 -4.96
CA LYS A 125 -7.29 7.59 -5.20
C LYS A 125 -6.59 7.83 -3.88
N ILE A 126 -5.32 7.45 -3.79
CA ILE A 126 -4.50 7.61 -2.59
C ILE A 126 -3.45 8.68 -2.84
N PHE A 127 -3.44 9.68 -1.98
CA PHE A 127 -2.44 10.74 -1.94
C PHE A 127 -1.68 10.67 -0.62
N THR A 128 -0.35 10.77 -0.67
CA THR A 128 0.48 10.64 0.52
C THR A 128 1.75 11.47 0.43
N ASP A 129 2.37 11.74 1.58
CA ASP A 129 3.73 12.25 1.73
C ASP A 129 4.74 11.15 2.10
N GLN A 130 4.31 9.89 2.12
CA GLN A 130 5.17 8.75 2.40
C GLN A 130 6.02 8.35 1.18
N PRO A 131 7.22 7.77 1.37
CA PRO A 131 8.11 7.39 0.28
C PRO A 131 7.75 6.08 -0.41
N SER A 132 6.89 5.26 0.20
CA SER A 132 6.52 3.94 -0.33
C SER A 132 5.07 3.57 -0.08
N LEU A 133 4.64 2.52 -0.76
CA LEU A 133 3.33 1.90 -0.66
C LEU A 133 3.47 0.39 -0.70
N GLN A 134 3.01 -0.31 0.35
CA GLN A 134 2.86 -1.76 0.33
C GLN A 134 1.55 -2.11 -0.37
N PHE A 135 1.61 -2.96 -1.38
CA PHE A 135 0.44 -3.55 -2.03
C PHE A 135 0.33 -5.02 -1.64
N TYR A 136 -0.76 -5.37 -0.95
CA TYR A 136 -1.06 -6.70 -0.47
C TYR A 136 -2.44 -7.15 -0.93
N THR A 137 -2.58 -8.37 -1.41
CA THR A 137 -3.83 -8.90 -1.99
C THR A 137 -4.56 -9.90 -1.09
N GLY A 138 -4.33 -9.85 0.22
CA GLY A 138 -5.05 -10.72 1.16
C GLY A 138 -4.70 -12.21 0.99
N ASN A 139 -3.43 -12.53 0.71
CA ASN A 139 -2.97 -13.88 0.38
C ASN A 139 -3.10 -14.88 1.54
N PHE A 140 -3.19 -14.39 2.77
CA PHE A 140 -3.30 -15.22 3.98
C PHE A 140 -4.69 -15.15 4.63
N LEU A 141 -5.66 -14.48 4.01
CA LEU A 141 -7.03 -14.45 4.51
C LEU A 141 -7.67 -15.84 4.36
N SER A 142 -8.25 -16.35 5.43
CA SER A 142 -8.71 -17.75 5.54
C SER A 142 -10.22 -17.90 5.69
N GLY A 143 -10.98 -16.80 5.72
CA GLY A 143 -12.40 -16.80 6.04
C GLY A 143 -12.70 -16.94 7.53
N SER A 144 -11.68 -16.90 8.38
CA SER A 144 -11.82 -17.02 9.82
C SER A 144 -12.49 -15.78 10.44
N GLU A 145 -12.98 -15.92 11.68
CA GLU A 145 -13.50 -14.78 12.44
C GLU A 145 -12.42 -13.71 12.68
N ALA A 146 -11.16 -14.13 12.86
CA ALA A 146 -10.02 -13.21 13.00
C ALA A 146 -9.77 -12.36 11.74
N ASP A 147 -10.10 -12.91 10.57
CA ASP A 147 -10.02 -12.21 9.28
C ASP A 147 -11.29 -11.39 8.97
N GLY A 148 -12.23 -11.30 9.93
CA GLY A 148 -13.53 -10.67 9.72
C GLY A 148 -14.39 -11.39 8.67
N GLY A 149 -14.15 -12.69 8.45
CA GLY A 149 -14.82 -13.53 7.46
C GLY A 149 -14.33 -13.32 6.02
N ASN A 150 -13.25 -12.53 5.83
CA ASN A 150 -12.67 -12.33 4.50
C ASN A 150 -11.85 -13.55 4.08
N GLU A 151 -12.07 -14.02 2.86
CA GLU A 151 -11.39 -15.16 2.26
C GLU A 151 -10.19 -14.72 1.40
N TYR A 152 -9.40 -15.68 0.97
CA TYR A 152 -8.25 -15.53 0.09
C TYR A 152 -8.54 -14.61 -1.11
N GLN A 153 -7.83 -13.49 -1.19
CA GLN A 153 -7.94 -12.48 -2.26
C GLN A 153 -9.32 -11.82 -2.42
N THR A 154 -10.09 -11.72 -1.33
CA THR A 154 -11.36 -10.97 -1.34
C THR A 154 -11.20 -9.52 -0.88
N ALA A 155 -9.98 -9.13 -0.49
CA ALA A 155 -9.66 -7.76 -0.13
C ALA A 155 -8.19 -7.45 -0.46
N PHE A 156 -7.87 -6.17 -0.63
CA PHE A 156 -6.50 -5.68 -0.84
C PHE A 156 -6.16 -4.58 0.14
N CYS A 157 -4.85 -4.41 0.41
CA CYS A 157 -4.31 -3.32 1.21
C CYS A 157 -3.40 -2.44 0.35
N LEU A 158 -3.42 -1.13 0.61
CA LEU A 158 -2.51 -0.14 0.05
C LEU A 158 -2.00 0.71 1.21
N GLU A 159 -0.81 0.35 1.72
CA GLU A 159 -0.28 0.85 2.97
C GLU A 159 0.85 1.84 2.70
N THR A 160 0.58 3.11 2.94
CA THR A 160 1.58 4.16 2.78
C THR A 160 2.48 4.22 4.01
N GLN A 161 3.80 4.15 3.81
CA GLN A 161 4.78 4.03 4.89
C GLN A 161 6.19 4.38 4.43
N HIS A 162 7.15 4.40 5.37
CA HIS A 162 8.57 4.28 5.04
C HIS A 162 8.91 2.85 4.64
N PHE A 163 10.07 2.66 4.02
CA PHE A 163 10.50 1.33 3.59
C PHE A 163 10.58 0.37 4.79
N PRO A 164 9.98 -0.83 4.69
CA PRO A 164 10.21 -1.86 5.69
C PRO A 164 11.70 -2.16 5.83
N ASN A 165 12.15 -2.61 7.00
CA ASN A 165 13.54 -2.88 7.33
C ASN A 165 14.51 -1.67 7.28
N SER A 166 13.99 -0.43 7.23
CA SER A 166 14.84 0.79 7.26
C SER A 166 15.84 0.85 8.41
N PRO A 167 15.55 0.36 9.63
CA PRO A 167 16.52 0.37 10.73
C PRO A 167 17.82 -0.41 10.44
N ASN A 168 17.77 -1.37 9.53
CA ASN A 168 18.90 -2.26 9.22
C ASN A 168 19.54 -1.95 7.85
N ASN A 169 19.11 -0.85 7.18
CA ASN A 169 19.62 -0.49 5.87
C ASN A 169 19.85 1.04 5.75
N ASP A 170 21.10 1.44 5.82
CA ASP A 170 21.51 2.84 5.79
C ASP A 170 21.18 3.56 4.45
N ALA A 171 20.94 2.81 3.37
CA ALA A 171 20.53 3.37 2.09
C ALA A 171 19.04 3.76 2.04
N PHE A 172 18.24 3.26 2.99
CA PHE A 172 16.82 3.56 3.08
C PHE A 172 16.53 4.89 3.79
N PRO A 173 15.40 5.54 3.51
CA PRO A 173 14.97 6.70 4.27
C PRO A 173 14.89 6.38 5.77
N SER A 174 15.53 7.21 6.58
CA SER A 174 15.60 7.00 8.03
C SER A 174 14.22 7.06 8.69
N THR A 175 13.94 6.10 9.57
CA THR A 175 12.76 6.06 10.44
C THR A 175 13.05 6.52 11.87
N LEU A 176 14.26 7.08 12.12
CA LEU A 176 14.65 7.57 13.45
C LEU A 176 13.82 8.80 13.85
N LEU A 177 13.23 8.71 15.04
CA LEU A 177 12.57 9.82 15.71
C LEU A 177 13.39 10.22 16.94
N HIS A 178 13.81 11.48 16.97
CA HIS A 178 14.55 12.06 18.08
C HIS A 178 13.63 12.73 19.09
N PRO A 179 14.00 12.75 20.39
CA PRO A 179 13.31 13.57 21.37
C PRO A 179 13.19 15.04 20.92
N GLY A 180 12.00 15.62 21.13
CA GLY A 180 11.68 16.98 20.70
C GLY A 180 11.43 17.14 19.19
N LYS A 181 11.44 16.04 18.41
CA LYS A 181 10.96 16.02 17.03
C LYS A 181 9.59 15.33 16.98
N ARG A 182 8.81 15.70 15.98
CA ARG A 182 7.48 15.13 15.74
C ARG A 182 7.50 14.32 14.46
N TYR A 183 7.05 13.07 14.54
CA TYR A 183 6.65 12.29 13.38
C TYR A 183 5.26 12.77 12.95
N HIS A 184 5.08 13.07 11.67
CA HIS A 184 3.79 13.50 11.15
C HIS A 184 3.70 13.16 9.67
N HIS A 185 2.76 12.30 9.33
CA HIS A 185 2.46 11.89 7.96
C HIS A 185 0.95 11.88 7.71
N VAL A 186 0.57 12.22 6.48
CA VAL A 186 -0.83 12.30 6.08
C VAL A 186 -1.06 11.48 4.81
N THR A 187 -2.08 10.63 4.86
CA THR A 187 -2.60 9.92 3.70
C THR A 187 -4.07 10.25 3.49
N VAL A 188 -4.44 10.55 2.26
CA VAL A 188 -5.82 10.86 1.86
C VAL A 188 -6.30 9.80 0.90
N HIS A 189 -7.40 9.13 1.26
CA HIS A 189 -8.16 8.26 0.37
C HIS A 189 -9.35 9.07 -0.16
N ALA A 190 -9.32 9.44 -1.42
CA ALA A 190 -10.39 10.18 -2.08
C ALA A 190 -11.26 9.24 -2.90
N PHE A 191 -12.57 9.28 -2.68
CA PHE A 191 -13.53 8.39 -3.32
C PHE A 191 -14.41 9.14 -4.31
N SER A 192 -14.67 8.51 -5.47
CA SER A 192 -15.60 8.97 -6.49
C SER A 192 -16.31 7.80 -7.17
N ALA A 193 -17.21 8.11 -8.09
CA ALA A 193 -17.80 7.14 -9.02
C ALA A 193 -17.75 7.72 -10.44
N GLU A 194 -17.43 6.89 -11.42
CA GLU A 194 -17.35 7.22 -12.86
C GLU A 194 -18.32 6.36 -13.65
#